data_da7277ef2dd92d8454ac8a676c328fd8
#
_entry.id   da7277ef2dd92d8454ac8a676c328fd8
#
_cell.length_a   1.000
_cell.length_b   1.000
_cell.length_c   1.000
_cell.angle_alpha   90.00
_cell.angle_beta   90.00
_cell.angle_gamma   90.00
#
_symmetry.space_group_name_H-M   'P 1'
#
loop_
_entity.id
_entity.type
_entity.pdbx_description
1 polymer ?
#
loop_
_entity_poly.entity_id
_entity_poly.type
_entity_poly.pdbx_seq_one_letter_code
_entity_poly.pdbx_strand_id
1 'polypeptide(L)'
;KYRWKDTVSFFGNGVGNHGNQNTNHCLDYGLFNSINFQKALYEKCNGLTWEIETVEKIDFRERETLVICSSGEKYLARVVIDASGHSTPFVRRPIQGAIAKQAAYGVVGKFSSPPVDKDRFVLMDFRPDHLNDQELSQPPSFLYAMDLGDGSYFVEETSLACAPPLS
;
A
#
# COMPACT_ATOMS: atom_id res chain seq x y z
N LYS A 1 -14.12 -5.60 -9.82
CA LYS A 1 -12.75 -5.91 -10.23
C LYS A 1 -12.39 -5.01 -11.39
N TYR A 2 -11.48 -4.08 -11.16
CA TYR A 2 -10.92 -3.22 -12.21
C TYR A 2 -9.63 -3.86 -12.70
N ARG A 3 -9.38 -3.79 -14.01
CA ARG A 3 -8.18 -4.34 -14.64
C ARG A 3 -7.78 -3.45 -15.81
N TRP A 4 -6.54 -3.00 -15.79
CA TRP A 4 -5.95 -2.19 -16.84
C TRP A 4 -4.90 -3.00 -17.58
N LYS A 5 -4.90 -2.89 -18.89
CA LYS A 5 -3.91 -3.53 -19.77
C LYS A 5 -2.83 -2.55 -20.21
N ASP A 6 -3.12 -1.25 -20.12
CA ASP A 6 -2.19 -0.18 -20.41
C ASP A 6 -1.70 0.45 -19.11
N THR A 7 -0.58 -0.07 -18.61
CA THR A 7 0.07 0.41 -17.37
C THR A 7 1.36 1.14 -17.73
N VAL A 8 1.46 2.40 -17.35
CA VAL A 8 2.58 3.28 -17.70
C VAL A 8 3.16 3.99 -16.48
N SER A 9 4.46 4.23 -16.50
CA SER A 9 5.14 5.16 -15.57
C SER A 9 5.83 6.25 -16.35
N PHE A 10 5.86 7.46 -15.78
CA PHE A 10 6.53 8.62 -16.32
C PHE A 10 7.67 9.03 -15.39
N PHE A 11 8.84 9.23 -15.95
CA PHE A 11 10.00 9.73 -15.24
C PHE A 11 10.35 11.11 -15.78
N GLY A 12 10.45 12.10 -14.89
CA GLY A 12 10.84 13.45 -15.27
C GLY A 12 12.29 13.52 -15.77
N ASN A 13 12.64 14.64 -16.36
CA ASN A 13 13.99 14.93 -16.76
C ASN A 13 14.86 15.07 -15.50
N GLY A 14 15.49 13.99 -15.06
CA GLY A 14 16.60 14.09 -14.09
C GLY A 14 17.68 15.02 -14.66
N VAL A 15 18.48 15.61 -13.79
CA VAL A 15 19.65 16.45 -14.17
C VAL A 15 20.60 15.59 -15.00
N GLY A 16 20.44 15.62 -16.30
CA GLY A 16 21.19 14.83 -17.29
C GLY A 16 20.28 14.43 -18.44
N ASN A 17 20.50 14.95 -19.57
CA ASN A 17 19.99 14.76 -20.96
C ASN A 17 19.10 13.53 -21.33
N HIS A 18 18.33 13.01 -20.41
CA HIS A 18 17.34 11.98 -20.68
C HIS A 18 15.96 12.65 -20.70
N GLY A 19 15.43 12.86 -21.91
CA GLY A 19 14.09 13.42 -22.11
C GLY A 19 13.02 12.65 -21.34
N ASN A 20 11.80 13.19 -21.24
CA ASN A 20 10.65 12.55 -20.60
C ASN A 20 10.58 11.07 -20.99
N GLN A 21 11.02 10.20 -20.12
CA GLN A 21 10.98 8.76 -20.35
C GLN A 21 9.66 8.24 -19.80
N ASN A 22 8.87 7.66 -20.67
CA ASN A 22 7.73 6.83 -20.27
C ASN A 22 8.12 5.35 -20.39
N THR A 23 7.68 4.56 -19.45
CA THR A 23 7.82 3.11 -19.51
C THR A 23 6.45 2.48 -19.57
N ASN A 24 6.16 1.81 -20.69
CA ASN A 24 5.01 0.93 -20.78
C ASN A 24 5.41 -0.43 -20.18
N HIS A 25 4.70 -0.84 -19.13
CA HIS A 25 5.05 -2.06 -18.40
C HIS A 25 4.61 -3.33 -19.11
N CYS A 26 3.75 -3.25 -20.13
CA CYS A 26 3.18 -4.40 -20.83
C CYS A 26 2.60 -5.48 -19.89
N LEU A 27 2.15 -5.06 -18.71
CA LEU A 27 1.58 -5.89 -17.67
C LEU A 27 0.17 -5.45 -17.36
N ASP A 28 -0.68 -6.42 -17.13
CA ASP A 28 -2.01 -6.15 -16.60
C ASP A 28 -1.92 -5.76 -15.13
N TYR A 29 -2.58 -4.68 -14.77
CA TYR A 29 -2.75 -4.28 -13.38
C TYR A 29 -4.21 -4.48 -12.95
N GLY A 30 -4.42 -4.86 -11.71
CA GLY A 30 -5.76 -5.12 -11.20
C GLY A 30 -5.96 -4.59 -9.79
N LEU A 31 -7.09 -3.93 -9.58
CA LEU A 31 -7.56 -3.52 -8.27
C LEU A 31 -8.58 -4.55 -7.76
N PHE A 32 -8.30 -5.15 -6.60
CA PHE A 32 -9.21 -6.07 -5.96
C PHE A 32 -10.35 -5.32 -5.26
N ASN A 33 -11.56 -5.82 -5.41
CA ASN A 33 -12.60 -5.49 -4.46
C ASN A 33 -12.26 -6.22 -3.14
N SER A 34 -11.90 -5.46 -2.11
CA SER A 34 -11.39 -5.99 -0.85
C SER A 34 -12.40 -6.91 -0.14
N ILE A 35 -13.68 -6.58 -0.19
CA ILE A 35 -14.76 -7.39 0.41
C ILE A 35 -14.86 -8.75 -0.28
N ASN A 36 -14.92 -8.77 -1.61
CA ASN A 36 -15.01 -10.01 -2.36
C ASN A 36 -13.72 -10.84 -2.26
N PHE A 37 -12.57 -10.19 -2.17
CA PHE A 37 -11.29 -10.86 -1.97
C PHE A 37 -11.23 -11.52 -0.59
N GLN A 38 -11.60 -10.79 0.46
CA GLN A 38 -11.70 -11.33 1.81
C GLN A 38 -12.66 -12.52 1.88
N LYS A 39 -13.86 -12.40 1.29
CA LYS A 39 -14.83 -13.48 1.23
C LYS A 39 -14.24 -14.73 0.56
N ALA A 40 -13.58 -14.57 -0.57
CA ALA A 40 -12.94 -15.68 -1.28
C ALA A 40 -11.83 -16.35 -0.46
N LEU A 41 -11.10 -15.59 0.37
CA LEU A 41 -10.12 -16.14 1.30
C LEU A 41 -10.79 -16.92 2.43
N TYR A 42 -11.85 -16.38 3.03
CA TYR A 42 -12.62 -17.09 4.06
C TYR A 42 -13.17 -18.43 3.55
N GLU A 43 -13.70 -18.44 2.33
CA GLU A 43 -14.22 -19.68 1.70
C GLU A 43 -13.12 -20.74 1.52
N LYS A 44 -11.87 -20.35 1.33
CA LYS A 44 -10.72 -21.26 1.26
C LYS A 44 -10.23 -21.76 2.62
N CYS A 45 -10.58 -21.06 3.68
CA CYS A 45 -10.16 -21.37 5.04
C CYS A 45 -11.19 -22.21 5.79
N ASN A 46 -11.89 -23.11 5.08
CA ASN A 46 -12.86 -24.01 5.68
C ASN A 46 -12.19 -24.92 6.72
N GLY A 47 -12.82 -25.06 7.88
CA GLY A 47 -12.31 -25.90 8.98
C GLY A 47 -11.40 -25.18 9.96
N LEU A 48 -11.15 -23.88 9.78
CA LEU A 48 -10.49 -23.05 10.80
C LEU A 48 -11.50 -22.55 11.81
N THR A 49 -11.07 -22.48 13.07
CA THR A 49 -11.81 -21.76 14.11
C THR A 49 -11.40 -20.29 14.08
N TRP A 50 -12.40 -19.43 14.09
CA TRP A 50 -12.22 -17.98 14.07
C TRP A 50 -12.65 -17.39 15.39
N GLU A 51 -11.76 -16.59 16.00
CA GLU A 51 -12.04 -15.84 17.21
C GLU A 51 -11.76 -14.38 16.96
N ILE A 52 -12.58 -13.49 17.53
CA ILE A 52 -12.38 -12.03 17.46
C ILE A 52 -11.83 -11.60 18.81
N GLU A 53 -10.51 -11.55 18.89
CA GLU A 53 -9.79 -11.29 20.14
C GLU A 53 -8.64 -10.30 19.90
N THR A 54 -8.29 -9.59 20.97
CA THR A 54 -7.06 -8.78 20.99
C THR A 54 -5.98 -9.53 21.75
N VAL A 55 -4.91 -9.92 21.09
CA VAL A 55 -3.78 -10.55 21.74
C VAL A 55 -3.02 -9.49 22.53
N GLU A 56 -2.87 -9.74 23.84
CA GLU A 56 -2.16 -8.84 24.78
C GLU A 56 -0.71 -9.30 24.99
N LYS A 57 -0.49 -10.61 25.07
CA LYS A 57 0.82 -11.16 25.36
C LYS A 57 1.04 -12.50 24.66
N ILE A 58 2.29 -12.72 24.27
CA ILE A 58 2.79 -14.02 23.78
C ILE A 58 3.92 -14.46 24.71
N ASP A 59 3.80 -15.69 25.23
CA ASP A 59 4.75 -16.30 26.14
C ASP A 59 5.35 -17.56 25.49
N PHE A 60 6.60 -17.46 25.07
CA PHE A 60 7.33 -18.52 24.39
C PHE A 60 7.84 -19.53 25.42
N ARG A 61 7.45 -20.80 25.25
CA ARG A 61 7.87 -21.93 26.07
C ARG A 61 8.67 -22.91 25.22
N GLU A 62 9.30 -23.88 25.89
CA GLU A 62 10.20 -24.83 25.22
C GLU A 62 9.56 -25.61 24.05
N ARG A 63 8.30 -26.01 24.18
CA ARG A 63 7.60 -26.85 23.18
C ARG A 63 6.35 -26.24 22.60
N GLU A 64 5.90 -25.16 23.19
CA GLU A 64 4.63 -24.50 22.81
C GLU A 64 4.70 -23.01 23.11
N THR A 65 3.79 -22.27 22.55
CA THR A 65 3.63 -20.84 22.77
C THR A 65 2.27 -20.58 23.35
N LEU A 66 2.20 -19.85 24.47
CA LEU A 66 0.95 -19.40 25.07
C LEU A 66 0.60 -18.00 24.54
N VAL A 67 -0.54 -17.90 23.92
CA VAL A 67 -1.15 -16.64 23.51
C VAL A 67 -2.20 -16.24 24.54
N ILE A 68 -2.13 -15.01 25.05
CA ILE A 68 -3.03 -14.48 26.07
C ILE A 68 -3.76 -13.28 25.46
N CYS A 69 -5.09 -13.32 25.51
CA CYS A 69 -5.97 -12.27 25.02
C CYS A 69 -6.41 -11.33 26.14
N SER A 70 -6.79 -10.11 25.76
CA SER A 70 -7.30 -9.09 26.68
C SER A 70 -8.58 -9.49 27.43
N SER A 71 -9.36 -10.40 26.84
CA SER A 71 -10.51 -11.05 27.47
C SER A 71 -10.15 -12.00 28.63
N GLY A 72 -8.87 -12.40 28.71
CA GLY A 72 -8.36 -13.42 29.63
C GLY A 72 -8.34 -14.84 29.01
N GLU A 73 -8.86 -15.01 27.79
CA GLU A 73 -8.75 -16.27 27.05
C GLU A 73 -7.31 -16.61 26.71
N LYS A 74 -7.01 -17.90 26.66
CA LYS A 74 -5.66 -18.41 26.49
C LYS A 74 -5.62 -19.54 25.46
N TYR A 75 -4.70 -19.45 24.53
CA TYR A 75 -4.49 -20.44 23.49
C TYR A 75 -3.08 -20.99 23.54
N LEU A 76 -2.94 -22.30 23.45
CA LEU A 76 -1.66 -23.00 23.33
C LEU A 76 -1.46 -23.45 21.89
N ALA A 77 -0.33 -23.09 21.31
CA ALA A 77 0.00 -23.44 19.94
C ALA A 77 1.48 -23.82 19.77
N ARG A 78 1.77 -24.77 18.90
CA ARG A 78 3.16 -25.09 18.52
C ARG A 78 3.77 -24.03 17.61
N VAL A 79 2.94 -23.34 16.83
CA VAL A 79 3.35 -22.27 15.94
C VAL A 79 2.36 -21.12 16.07
N VAL A 80 2.86 -19.91 16.19
CA VAL A 80 2.08 -18.67 16.15
C VAL A 80 2.57 -17.83 14.98
N ILE A 81 1.64 -17.36 14.15
CA ILE A 81 1.93 -16.47 13.03
C ILE A 81 1.38 -15.10 13.38
N ASP A 82 2.27 -14.12 13.55
CA ASP A 82 1.89 -12.72 13.73
C ASP A 82 1.70 -12.07 12.35
N ALA A 83 0.47 -11.72 12.03
CA ALA A 83 0.07 -11.00 10.83
C ALA A 83 -0.61 -9.67 11.17
N SER A 84 -0.24 -9.04 12.30
CA SER A 84 -0.83 -7.80 12.82
C SER A 84 -0.47 -6.53 12.03
N GLY A 85 0.29 -6.66 10.96
CA GLY A 85 0.70 -5.55 10.11
C GLY A 85 1.89 -4.78 10.70
N HIS A 86 1.96 -3.47 10.43
CA HIS A 86 3.16 -2.69 10.75
C HIS A 86 3.35 -2.39 12.25
N SER A 87 2.33 -2.49 13.06
CA SER A 87 2.42 -2.28 14.51
C SER A 87 3.34 -3.29 15.20
N THR A 88 3.39 -4.53 14.66
CA THR A 88 4.28 -5.63 15.11
C THR A 88 4.51 -5.66 16.63
N PRO A 89 3.45 -5.72 17.47
CA PRO A 89 3.57 -5.56 18.92
C PRO A 89 4.36 -6.71 19.59
N PHE A 90 4.43 -7.86 18.92
CA PHE A 90 5.09 -9.06 19.43
C PHE A 90 6.46 -9.32 18.82
N VAL A 91 6.94 -8.44 17.93
CA VAL A 91 8.27 -8.54 17.32
C VAL A 91 9.26 -7.66 18.06
N ARG A 92 10.28 -8.28 18.66
CA ARG A 92 11.37 -7.54 19.29
C ARG A 92 12.29 -6.96 18.22
N ARG A 93 12.38 -5.63 18.15
CA ARG A 93 13.28 -4.91 17.26
C ARG A 93 14.56 -4.55 18.01
N PRO A 94 15.73 -5.03 17.58
CA PRO A 94 16.99 -4.73 18.26
C PRO A 94 17.46 -3.27 18.04
N ILE A 95 17.01 -2.65 16.95
CA ILE A 95 17.40 -1.27 16.59
C ILE A 95 16.19 -0.37 16.77
N GLN A 96 16.35 0.63 17.65
CA GLN A 96 15.38 1.73 17.78
C GLN A 96 15.89 2.90 16.95
N GLY A 97 15.19 3.23 15.90
CA GLY A 97 15.50 4.36 15.02
C GLY A 97 14.22 4.94 14.42
N ALA A 98 14.33 6.09 13.79
CA ALA A 98 13.22 6.66 13.05
C ALA A 98 12.79 5.70 11.93
N ILE A 99 11.51 5.36 11.90
CA ILE A 99 10.93 4.53 10.83
C ILE A 99 10.54 5.47 9.70
N ALA A 100 11.07 5.21 8.52
CA ALA A 100 10.63 5.91 7.31
C ALA A 100 9.17 5.55 7.02
N LYS A 101 8.39 6.54 6.63
CA LYS A 101 6.98 6.40 6.29
C LYS A 101 6.71 7.07 4.95
N GLN A 102 5.65 6.62 4.29
CA GLN A 102 5.06 7.27 3.14
C GLN A 102 3.81 8.03 3.59
N ALA A 103 3.56 9.19 2.98
CA ALA A 103 2.29 9.89 3.06
C ALA A 103 1.62 9.77 1.70
N ALA A 104 0.30 9.55 1.70
CA ALA A 104 -0.50 9.48 0.50
C ALA A 104 -1.81 10.24 0.71
N TYR A 105 -2.23 10.97 -0.33
CA TYR A 105 -3.52 11.63 -0.39
C TYR A 105 -4.17 11.35 -1.74
N GLY A 106 -5.33 10.74 -1.72
CA GLY A 106 -6.04 10.34 -2.93
C GLY A 106 -7.50 10.77 -2.94
N VAL A 107 -8.00 10.98 -4.14
CA VAL A 107 -9.41 11.31 -4.38
C VAL A 107 -10.01 10.37 -5.41
N VAL A 108 -11.28 10.04 -5.22
CA VAL A 108 -12.09 9.35 -6.23
C VAL A 108 -13.21 10.29 -6.63
N GLY A 109 -13.36 10.53 -7.93
CA GLY A 109 -14.40 11.43 -8.40
C GLY A 109 -14.48 11.57 -9.92
N LYS A 110 -15.36 12.44 -10.33
CA LYS A 110 -15.48 12.88 -11.73
C LYS A 110 -14.71 14.18 -11.90
N PHE A 111 -13.93 14.25 -12.94
CA PHE A 111 -13.10 15.41 -13.27
C PHE A 111 -13.68 16.11 -14.51
N SER A 112 -13.54 17.44 -14.58
CA SER A 112 -13.93 18.23 -15.74
C SER A 112 -13.13 17.88 -17.01
N SER A 113 -11.90 17.41 -16.79
CA SER A 113 -11.04 16.85 -17.83
C SER A 113 -10.46 15.54 -17.31
N PRO A 114 -10.44 14.46 -18.08
CA PRO A 114 -9.88 13.19 -17.67
C PRO A 114 -8.42 13.33 -17.24
N PRO A 115 -8.05 12.91 -16.02
CA PRO A 115 -6.66 12.99 -15.55
C PRO A 115 -5.76 11.94 -16.19
N VAL A 116 -6.36 10.91 -16.78
CA VAL A 116 -5.68 9.81 -17.45
C VAL A 116 -6.54 9.31 -18.61
N ASP A 117 -5.93 8.76 -19.64
CA ASP A 117 -6.64 8.18 -20.77
C ASP A 117 -7.52 7.00 -20.32
N LYS A 118 -8.57 6.76 -21.08
CA LYS A 118 -9.48 5.65 -20.84
C LYS A 118 -8.74 4.31 -20.82
N ASP A 119 -9.12 3.44 -19.89
CA ASP A 119 -8.56 2.10 -19.68
C ASP A 119 -7.06 2.08 -19.34
N ARG A 120 -6.47 3.24 -19.03
CA ARG A 120 -5.07 3.38 -18.64
C ARG A 120 -4.91 3.48 -17.13
N PHE A 121 -3.81 2.92 -16.64
CA PHE A 121 -3.31 3.09 -15.29
C PHE A 121 -1.93 3.73 -15.32
N VAL A 122 -1.80 4.90 -14.72
CA VAL A 122 -0.53 5.54 -14.42
C VAL A 122 -0.03 5.01 -13.08
N LEU A 123 0.99 4.14 -13.14
CA LEU A 123 1.53 3.48 -11.96
C LEU A 123 2.38 4.43 -11.11
N MET A 124 3.20 5.25 -11.76
CA MET A 124 4.02 6.27 -11.11
C MET A 124 4.31 7.39 -12.10
N ASP A 125 3.91 8.59 -11.77
CA ASP A 125 4.26 9.80 -12.51
C ASP A 125 5.15 10.69 -11.66
N PHE A 126 6.43 10.75 -11.99
CA PHE A 126 7.44 11.56 -11.33
C PHE A 126 7.77 12.84 -12.10
N ARG A 127 6.97 13.22 -13.10
CA ARG A 127 7.23 14.45 -13.87
C ARG A 127 7.13 15.67 -12.97
N PRO A 128 8.14 16.53 -12.94
CA PRO A 128 8.22 17.67 -12.05
C PRO A 128 7.67 18.97 -12.66
N ASP A 129 7.04 18.92 -13.83
CA ASP A 129 6.69 20.08 -14.65
C ASP A 129 5.81 21.12 -13.95
N HIS A 130 5.14 20.72 -12.87
CA HIS A 130 4.24 21.54 -12.06
C HIS A 130 4.88 22.06 -10.77
N LEU A 131 6.11 21.63 -10.46
CA LEU A 131 6.81 21.96 -9.21
C LEU A 131 7.72 23.15 -9.37
N ASN A 132 7.82 23.99 -8.34
CA ASN A 132 8.81 25.06 -8.25
C ASN A 132 10.11 24.56 -7.58
N ASP A 133 11.17 25.36 -7.59
CA ASP A 133 12.48 24.98 -7.06
C ASP A 133 12.46 24.58 -5.58
N GLN A 134 11.59 25.19 -4.78
CA GLN A 134 11.44 24.84 -3.36
C GLN A 134 10.78 23.46 -3.19
N GLU A 135 9.78 23.16 -3.97
CA GLU A 135 9.10 21.87 -3.97
C GLU A 135 10.03 20.77 -4.50
N LEU A 136 10.83 21.05 -5.52
CA LEU A 136 11.84 20.13 -6.04
C LEU A 136 12.93 19.78 -5.02
N SER A 137 13.15 20.61 -4.00
CA SER A 137 14.09 20.32 -2.90
C SER A 137 13.52 19.38 -1.82
N GLN A 138 12.21 19.12 -1.84
CA GLN A 138 11.56 18.23 -0.91
C GLN A 138 11.75 16.75 -1.30
N PRO A 139 11.50 15.81 -0.39
CA PRO A 139 11.44 14.40 -0.74
C PRO A 139 10.46 14.17 -1.90
N PRO A 140 10.85 13.40 -2.93
CA PRO A 140 10.03 13.26 -4.11
C PRO A 140 8.73 12.52 -3.81
N SER A 141 7.69 12.91 -4.52
CA SER A 141 6.40 12.21 -4.60
C SER A 141 6.14 11.77 -6.03
N PHE A 142 5.15 10.96 -6.21
CA PHE A 142 4.66 10.52 -7.50
C PHE A 142 3.13 10.43 -7.48
N LEU A 143 2.54 10.53 -8.65
CA LEU A 143 1.10 10.45 -8.82
C LEU A 143 0.69 9.08 -9.37
N TYR A 144 -0.34 8.49 -8.76
CA TYR A 144 -1.16 7.43 -9.36
C TYR A 144 -2.38 8.03 -10.03
N ALA A 145 -2.76 7.50 -11.19
CA ALA A 145 -4.03 7.86 -11.82
C ALA A 145 -4.65 6.64 -12.51
N MET A 146 -5.94 6.42 -12.28
CA MET A 146 -6.67 5.27 -12.82
C MET A 146 -8.04 5.69 -13.34
N ASP A 147 -8.38 5.25 -14.55
CA ASP A 147 -9.76 5.24 -15.02
C ASP A 147 -10.51 4.07 -14.37
N LEU A 148 -11.58 4.33 -13.62
CA LEU A 148 -12.40 3.30 -12.98
C LEU A 148 -13.50 2.74 -13.89
N GLY A 149 -13.60 3.25 -15.13
CA GLY A 149 -14.47 2.70 -16.18
C GLY A 149 -15.95 3.11 -16.10
N ASP A 150 -16.35 3.84 -15.06
CA ASP A 150 -17.71 4.35 -14.86
C ASP A 150 -17.81 5.88 -15.02
N GLY A 151 -16.77 6.49 -15.56
CA GLY A 151 -16.62 7.94 -15.69
C GLY A 151 -16.07 8.58 -14.42
N SER A 152 -15.69 7.79 -13.41
CA SER A 152 -14.91 8.24 -12.27
C SER A 152 -13.44 7.84 -12.42
N TYR A 153 -12.60 8.56 -11.72
CA TYR A 153 -11.16 8.36 -11.69
C TYR A 153 -10.67 8.33 -10.26
N PHE A 154 -9.64 7.56 -10.00
CA PHE A 154 -8.84 7.63 -8.79
C PHE A 154 -7.54 8.36 -9.12
N VAL A 155 -7.20 9.36 -8.32
CA VAL A 155 -5.93 10.10 -8.41
C VAL A 155 -5.36 10.20 -7.01
N GLU A 156 -4.10 9.81 -6.85
CA GLU A 156 -3.41 9.82 -5.56
C GLU A 156 -1.99 10.30 -5.72
N GLU A 157 -1.58 11.22 -4.87
CA GLU A 157 -0.18 11.60 -4.71
C GLU A 157 0.41 10.89 -3.51
N THR A 158 1.57 10.25 -3.70
CA THR A 158 2.25 9.45 -2.70
C THR A 158 3.71 9.86 -2.60
N SER A 159 4.18 10.15 -1.39
CA SER A 159 5.60 10.42 -1.16
C SER A 159 6.43 9.14 -1.22
N LEU A 160 7.71 9.24 -1.55
CA LEU A 160 8.66 8.18 -1.22
C LEU A 160 8.85 8.11 0.30
N ALA A 161 9.29 6.93 0.77
CA ALA A 161 9.52 6.73 2.19
C ALA A 161 10.65 7.64 2.68
N CYS A 162 10.37 8.45 3.67
CA CYS A 162 11.33 9.37 4.27
C CYS A 162 11.25 9.38 5.81
N ALA A 163 12.33 9.78 6.45
CA ALA A 163 12.43 9.98 7.88
C ALA A 163 13.12 11.33 8.17
N PRO A 164 12.45 12.29 8.83
CA PRO A 164 11.07 12.22 9.34
C PRO A 164 10.05 12.09 8.19
N PRO A 165 8.87 11.54 8.48
CA PRO A 165 7.82 11.44 7.48
C PRO A 165 7.29 12.83 7.10
N LEU A 166 6.79 12.96 5.88
CA LEU A 166 6.01 14.13 5.48
C LEU A 166 4.71 14.17 6.28
N SER A 167 4.27 15.37 6.63
CA SER A 167 3.04 15.64 7.39
C SER A 167 1.87 15.95 6.47
#